data_f49e47705fcbbdf7c5ebc4aa18efcf62
#
_entry.id   f49e47705fcbbdf7c5ebc4aa18efcf62
#
_cell.length_a   1.000
_cell.length_b   1.000
_cell.length_c   1.000
_cell.angle_alpha   90.00
_cell.angle_beta   90.00
_cell.angle_gamma   90.00
#
_symmetry.space_group_name_H-M   'P 1'
#
loop_
_entity.id
_entity.type
_entity.pdbx_description
1 polymer ?
#
loop_
_entity_poly.entity_id
_entity_poly.type
_entity_poly.pdbx_seq_one_letter_code
_entity_poly.pdbx_strand_id
1 'polypeptide(L)'
;FGTGFGAHLLTMNAQAVTGYELDECGIRFAQKVFPIPKLRFKYGDISKGIDEGPYDFIVMIDIIEHIKHDKQALLNAKRMMAKNGSLILSTPNRLSRYRKADTHVREYAPKEFEGILKTAFVSVSLRTYTLEPLVSGYENPMVAVCRNDE
;
A
#
# COMPACT_ATOMS: atom_id res chain seq x y z
N PHE A 1 7.71 2.92 -2.80
CA PHE A 1 7.80 4.11 -1.92
C PHE A 1 8.20 5.40 -2.67
N GLY A 2 8.50 5.30 -3.96
CA GLY A 2 8.92 6.44 -4.79
C GLY A 2 10.19 7.11 -4.25
N THR A 3 10.12 8.42 -3.94
CA THR A 3 11.25 9.20 -3.42
C THR A 3 11.59 8.93 -1.94
N GLY A 4 10.87 8.07 -1.24
CA GLY A 4 11.09 7.76 0.18
C GLY A 4 10.42 8.70 1.18
N PHE A 5 9.78 9.77 0.73
CA PHE A 5 9.15 10.77 1.61
C PHE A 5 8.05 10.16 2.49
N GLY A 6 7.17 9.32 1.93
CA GLY A 6 6.14 8.63 2.71
C GLY A 6 6.73 7.72 3.80
N ALA A 7 7.78 6.96 3.47
CA ALA A 7 8.47 6.13 4.45
C ALA A 7 9.15 6.97 5.54
N HIS A 8 9.72 8.13 5.19
CA HIS A 8 10.25 9.08 6.16
C HIS A 8 9.18 9.57 7.14
N LEU A 9 8.00 9.97 6.67
CA LEU A 9 6.90 10.41 7.55
C LEU A 9 6.48 9.31 8.55
N LEU A 10 6.45 8.05 8.13
CA LEU A 10 6.12 6.94 9.03
C LEU A 10 7.11 6.80 10.20
N THR A 11 8.36 7.23 10.03
CA THR A 11 9.35 7.18 11.13
C THR A 11 9.00 8.07 12.31
N MET A 12 8.11 9.04 12.15
CA MET A 12 7.72 9.94 13.26
C MET A 12 7.07 9.17 14.42
N ASN A 13 6.33 8.09 14.11
CA ASN A 13 5.58 7.31 15.10
C ASN A 13 5.97 5.82 15.13
N ALA A 14 6.70 5.31 14.15
CA ALA A 14 7.16 3.92 14.10
C ALA A 14 8.53 3.74 14.76
N GLN A 15 8.76 2.58 15.37
CA GLN A 15 10.07 2.20 15.93
C GLN A 15 11.08 1.88 14.83
N ALA A 16 10.63 1.22 13.75
CA ALA A 16 11.41 0.91 12.57
C ALA A 16 10.53 0.99 11.33
N VAL A 17 11.10 1.40 10.19
CA VAL A 17 10.42 1.46 8.89
C VAL A 17 11.32 0.85 7.84
N THR A 18 10.75 -0.01 6.98
CA THR A 18 11.41 -0.51 5.78
C THR A 18 10.59 -0.10 4.56
N GLY A 19 11.16 0.66 3.65
CA GLY A 19 10.58 1.00 2.36
C GLY A 19 11.11 0.06 1.28
N TYR A 20 10.22 -0.52 0.48
CA TYR A 20 10.57 -1.37 -0.66
C TYR A 20 10.30 -0.65 -1.98
N GLU A 21 11.22 -0.76 -2.93
CA GLU A 21 11.18 -0.12 -4.23
C GLU A 21 11.79 -1.04 -5.30
N LEU A 22 11.30 -0.92 -6.54
CA LEU A 22 11.81 -1.64 -7.70
C LEU A 22 12.95 -0.88 -8.39
N ASP A 23 12.95 0.45 -8.29
CA ASP A 23 13.96 1.29 -8.90
C ASP A 23 15.15 1.49 -7.96
N GLU A 24 16.29 0.94 -8.34
CA GLU A 24 17.54 1.11 -7.58
C GLU A 24 17.99 2.58 -7.48
N CYS A 25 17.69 3.41 -8.49
CA CYS A 25 18.01 4.83 -8.42
C CYS A 25 17.18 5.53 -7.34
N GLY A 26 15.89 5.20 -7.25
CA GLY A 26 14.99 5.65 -6.18
C GLY A 26 15.49 5.21 -4.80
N ILE A 27 15.97 3.97 -4.66
CA ILE A 27 16.54 3.46 -3.41
C ILE A 27 17.77 4.28 -2.99
N ARG A 28 18.73 4.44 -3.90
CA ARG A 28 19.97 5.23 -3.63
C ARG A 28 19.66 6.67 -3.29
N PHE A 29 18.72 7.29 -4.00
CA PHE A 29 18.26 8.64 -3.72
C PHE A 29 17.67 8.75 -2.30
N ALA A 30 16.72 7.86 -1.97
CA ALA A 30 16.06 7.86 -0.66
C ALA A 30 17.05 7.63 0.50
N GLN A 31 17.99 6.71 0.35
CA GLN A 31 19.06 6.45 1.33
C GLN A 31 19.93 7.69 1.57
N LYS A 32 20.22 8.46 0.52
CA LYS A 32 21.04 9.69 0.61
C LYS A 32 20.25 10.84 1.26
N VAL A 33 18.96 10.97 0.93
CA VAL A 33 18.12 12.09 1.39
C VAL A 33 17.63 11.87 2.83
N PHE A 34 17.37 10.61 3.21
CA PHE A 34 16.82 10.26 4.52
C PHE A 34 17.75 9.30 5.28
N PRO A 35 18.94 9.74 5.73
CA PRO A 35 19.90 8.89 6.46
C PRO A 35 19.47 8.70 7.94
N ILE A 36 18.27 8.12 8.16
CA ILE A 36 17.67 7.94 9.47
C ILE A 36 17.93 6.50 9.95
N PRO A 37 18.54 6.27 11.14
CA PRO A 37 18.95 4.94 11.60
C PRO A 37 17.83 3.88 11.63
N LYS A 38 16.59 4.30 11.92
CA LYS A 38 15.43 3.41 11.98
C LYS A 38 14.67 3.26 10.65
N LEU A 39 15.16 3.89 9.55
CA LEU A 39 14.59 3.83 8.22
C LEU A 39 15.54 3.09 7.29
N ARG A 40 15.05 2.02 6.69
CA ARG A 40 15.79 1.24 5.70
C ARG A 40 15.08 1.27 4.36
N PHE A 41 15.84 1.31 3.28
CA PHE A 41 15.33 1.22 1.91
C PHE A 41 15.95 0.01 1.23
N LYS A 42 15.11 -0.87 0.68
CA LYS A 42 15.49 -2.13 0.06
C LYS A 42 14.83 -2.30 -1.29
N TYR A 43 15.47 -3.08 -2.14
CA TYR A 43 14.81 -3.61 -3.33
C TYR A 43 13.77 -4.65 -2.91
N GLY A 44 12.56 -4.60 -3.51
CA GLY A 44 11.53 -5.60 -3.27
C GLY A 44 10.34 -5.42 -4.19
N ASP A 45 9.88 -6.55 -4.76
CA ASP A 45 8.72 -6.66 -5.63
C ASP A 45 7.61 -7.42 -4.90
N ILE A 46 6.62 -6.69 -4.42
CA ILE A 46 5.51 -7.30 -3.68
C ILE A 46 4.70 -8.29 -4.53
N SER A 47 4.70 -8.15 -5.87
CA SER A 47 4.01 -9.09 -6.76
C SER A 47 4.70 -10.47 -6.80
N LYS A 48 6.00 -10.52 -6.57
CA LYS A 48 6.81 -11.75 -6.51
C LYS A 48 6.93 -12.33 -5.11
N GLY A 49 6.64 -11.52 -4.10
CA GLY A 49 6.82 -11.84 -2.70
C GLY A 49 8.14 -11.30 -2.15
N ILE A 50 8.10 -10.90 -0.89
CA ILE A 50 9.24 -10.41 -0.13
C ILE A 50 9.32 -11.28 1.12
N ASP A 51 10.46 -11.94 1.31
CA ASP A 51 10.71 -12.84 2.44
C ASP A 51 11.26 -12.05 3.65
N GLU A 52 10.43 -11.14 4.15
CA GLU A 52 10.72 -10.32 5.32
C GLU A 52 9.45 -10.06 6.12
N GLY A 53 9.61 -9.67 7.38
CA GLY A 53 8.56 -9.44 8.35
C GLY A 53 8.79 -10.25 9.63
N PRO A 54 7.79 -10.40 10.50
CA PRO A 54 6.45 -9.81 10.35
C PRO A 54 6.44 -8.30 10.63
N TYR A 55 5.47 -7.59 10.00
CA TYR A 55 5.25 -6.16 10.18
C TYR A 55 3.88 -5.89 10.82
N ASP A 56 3.84 -5.01 11.82
CA ASP A 56 2.59 -4.57 12.44
C ASP A 56 1.72 -3.75 11.48
N PHE A 57 2.38 -2.96 10.63
CA PHE A 57 1.72 -2.15 9.60
C PHE A 57 2.42 -2.29 8.26
N ILE A 58 1.63 -2.51 7.22
CA ILE A 58 2.07 -2.40 5.82
C ILE A 58 1.31 -1.25 5.18
N VAL A 59 2.01 -0.41 4.42
CA VAL A 59 1.42 0.77 3.77
C VAL A 59 1.73 0.71 2.27
N MET A 60 0.70 0.77 1.44
CA MET A 60 0.76 0.71 -0.03
C MET A 60 -0.08 1.87 -0.60
N ILE A 61 0.53 3.03 -0.81
CA ILE A 61 -0.16 4.22 -1.31
C ILE A 61 0.03 4.33 -2.81
N ASP A 62 -1.07 4.26 -3.56
CA ASP A 62 -1.13 4.36 -5.02
C ASP A 62 -0.13 3.40 -5.69
N ILE A 63 -0.20 2.13 -5.32
CA ILE A 63 0.68 1.05 -5.77
C ILE A 63 -0.12 -0.04 -6.51
N ILE A 64 -1.27 -0.44 -5.96
CA ILE A 64 -2.00 -1.64 -6.41
C ILE A 64 -2.50 -1.51 -7.87
N GLU A 65 -2.83 -0.30 -8.33
CA GLU A 65 -3.25 -0.01 -9.69
C GLU A 65 -2.16 -0.23 -10.75
N HIS A 66 -0.89 -0.25 -10.34
CA HIS A 66 0.27 -0.53 -11.20
C HIS A 66 0.61 -2.03 -11.26
N ILE A 67 0.00 -2.86 -10.42
CA ILE A 67 0.34 -4.28 -10.30
C ILE A 67 -0.61 -5.15 -11.13
N LYS A 68 -0.07 -5.88 -12.10
CA LYS A 68 -0.84 -6.81 -12.94
C LYS A 68 -1.45 -7.98 -12.14
N HIS A 69 -0.70 -8.52 -11.19
CA HIS A 69 -1.09 -9.65 -10.33
C HIS A 69 -1.47 -9.15 -8.93
N ASP A 70 -2.48 -8.28 -8.88
CA ASP A 70 -2.96 -7.58 -7.69
C ASP A 70 -3.33 -8.53 -6.53
N LYS A 71 -4.08 -9.60 -6.81
CA LYS A 71 -4.45 -10.60 -5.79
C LYS A 71 -3.22 -11.28 -5.18
N GLN A 72 -2.21 -11.61 -6.00
CA GLN A 72 -0.98 -12.21 -5.50
C GLN A 72 -0.21 -11.24 -4.62
N ALA A 73 -0.15 -9.96 -5.01
CA ALA A 73 0.48 -8.92 -4.19
C ALA A 73 -0.21 -8.75 -2.83
N LEU A 74 -1.55 -8.81 -2.79
CA LEU A 74 -2.31 -8.76 -1.52
C LEU A 74 -2.04 -9.99 -0.63
N LEU A 75 -1.96 -11.18 -1.20
CA LEU A 75 -1.60 -12.39 -0.46
C LEU A 75 -0.15 -12.33 0.06
N ASN A 76 0.77 -11.78 -0.73
CA ASN A 76 2.15 -11.58 -0.30
C ASN A 76 2.23 -10.54 0.82
N ALA A 77 1.49 -9.43 0.71
CA ALA A 77 1.39 -8.45 1.80
C ALA A 77 0.84 -9.10 3.08
N LYS A 78 -0.22 -9.92 3.00
CA LYS A 78 -0.77 -10.65 4.15
C LYS A 78 0.28 -11.53 4.83
N ARG A 79 1.11 -12.25 4.06
CA ARG A 79 2.19 -13.10 4.61
C ARG A 79 3.26 -12.32 5.37
N MET A 80 3.49 -11.08 4.98
CA MET A 80 4.45 -10.18 5.65
C MET A 80 3.88 -9.52 6.92
N MET A 81 2.57 -9.65 7.18
CA MET A 81 1.93 -9.02 8.33
C MET A 81 2.11 -9.86 9.60
N ALA A 82 2.29 -9.17 10.71
CA ALA A 82 2.16 -9.77 12.04
C ALA A 82 0.71 -10.23 12.29
N LYS A 83 0.53 -11.11 13.28
CA LYS A 83 -0.79 -11.39 13.83
C LYS A 83 -1.39 -10.08 14.35
N ASN A 84 -2.66 -9.82 14.03
CA ASN A 84 -3.35 -8.55 14.29
C ASN A 84 -2.73 -7.33 13.61
N GLY A 85 -1.82 -7.52 12.66
CA GLY A 85 -1.26 -6.44 11.83
C GLY A 85 -2.30 -5.83 10.90
N SER A 86 -1.99 -4.66 10.36
CA SER A 86 -2.88 -3.93 9.46
C SER A 86 -2.20 -3.57 8.15
N LEU A 87 -2.91 -3.75 7.04
CA LEU A 87 -2.55 -3.21 5.73
C LEU A 87 -3.39 -1.96 5.47
N ILE A 88 -2.72 -0.85 5.18
CA ILE A 88 -3.33 0.41 4.73
C ILE A 88 -2.93 0.62 3.28
N LEU A 89 -3.89 0.71 2.38
CA LEU A 89 -3.58 0.95 0.98
C LEU A 89 -4.54 1.96 0.36
N SER A 90 -4.03 2.75 -0.59
CA SER A 90 -4.86 3.62 -1.41
C SER A 90 -4.78 3.25 -2.88
N THR A 91 -5.81 3.65 -3.62
CA THR A 91 -5.87 3.57 -5.07
C THR A 91 -6.87 4.60 -5.60
N PRO A 92 -6.67 5.13 -6.82
CA PRO A 92 -7.65 5.98 -7.46
C PRO A 92 -9.00 5.28 -7.64
N ASN A 93 -10.07 6.07 -7.53
CA ASN A 93 -11.43 5.60 -7.78
C ASN A 93 -11.80 5.81 -9.26
N ARG A 94 -12.01 4.73 -10.00
CA ARG A 94 -12.40 4.79 -11.43
C ARG A 94 -13.70 5.56 -11.70
N LEU A 95 -14.59 5.65 -10.71
CA LEU A 95 -15.85 6.38 -10.84
C LEU A 95 -15.70 7.90 -10.61
N SER A 96 -14.58 8.34 -10.05
CA SER A 96 -14.32 9.76 -9.83
C SER A 96 -13.97 10.47 -11.14
N ARG A 97 -14.16 11.79 -11.18
CA ARG A 97 -13.83 12.62 -12.33
C ARG A 97 -12.36 13.04 -12.30
N TYR A 98 -11.45 12.10 -12.52
CA TYR A 98 -10.04 12.41 -12.69
C TYR A 98 -9.50 11.77 -14.00
N ARG A 99 -8.37 12.27 -14.48
CA ARG A 99 -7.73 11.70 -15.67
C ARG A 99 -6.93 10.48 -15.26
N LYS A 100 -7.24 9.33 -15.87
CA LYS A 100 -6.48 8.11 -15.71
C LYS A 100 -5.02 8.32 -16.12
N ALA A 101 -4.07 7.82 -15.31
CA ALA A 101 -2.66 7.81 -15.68
C ALA A 101 -2.36 6.62 -16.62
N ASP A 102 -1.52 6.85 -17.63
CA ASP A 102 -1.15 5.82 -18.64
C ASP A 102 -0.39 4.63 -18.00
N THR A 103 0.18 4.83 -16.81
CA THR A 103 0.90 3.81 -16.04
C THR A 103 -0.01 2.88 -15.24
N HIS A 104 -1.31 3.18 -15.14
CA HIS A 104 -2.26 2.34 -14.42
C HIS A 104 -2.65 1.12 -15.26
N VAL A 105 -2.29 -0.05 -14.79
CA VAL A 105 -2.71 -1.34 -15.39
C VAL A 105 -4.19 -1.56 -15.16
N ARG A 106 -4.69 -1.20 -13.96
CA ARG A 106 -6.09 -1.33 -13.56
C ARG A 106 -6.49 -0.18 -12.64
N GLU A 107 -7.74 0.20 -12.73
CA GLU A 107 -8.40 1.08 -11.77
C GLU A 107 -9.69 0.41 -11.28
N TYR A 108 -10.06 0.70 -10.05
CA TYR A 108 -11.15 0.03 -9.37
C TYR A 108 -12.33 0.97 -9.11
N ALA A 109 -13.55 0.47 -9.27
CA ALA A 109 -14.71 1.02 -8.58
C ALA A 109 -14.73 0.51 -7.11
N PRO A 110 -15.43 1.18 -6.18
CA PRO A 110 -15.41 0.79 -4.75
C PRO A 110 -15.74 -0.68 -4.49
N LYS A 111 -16.79 -1.21 -5.13
CA LYS A 111 -17.17 -2.63 -5.00
C LYS A 111 -16.13 -3.60 -5.56
N GLU A 112 -15.46 -3.23 -6.65
CA GLU A 112 -14.41 -4.05 -7.24
C GLU A 112 -13.18 -4.06 -6.32
N PHE A 113 -12.83 -2.89 -5.76
CA PHE A 113 -11.72 -2.76 -4.82
C PHE A 113 -11.98 -3.57 -3.54
N GLU A 114 -13.16 -3.44 -2.95
CA GLU A 114 -13.55 -4.26 -1.80
C GLU A 114 -13.51 -5.76 -2.13
N GLY A 115 -14.00 -6.14 -3.31
CA GLY A 115 -14.02 -7.54 -3.77
C GLY A 115 -12.63 -8.16 -3.88
N ILE A 116 -11.63 -7.45 -4.44
CA ILE A 116 -10.28 -8.01 -4.52
C ILE A 116 -9.61 -8.07 -3.15
N LEU A 117 -9.85 -7.10 -2.26
CA LEU A 117 -9.30 -7.11 -0.90
C LEU A 117 -9.83 -8.28 -0.09
N LYS A 118 -11.12 -8.60 -0.21
CA LYS A 118 -11.77 -9.76 0.43
C LYS A 118 -11.26 -11.12 -0.07
N THR A 119 -10.47 -11.16 -1.14
CA THR A 119 -9.78 -12.41 -1.55
C THR A 119 -8.62 -12.78 -0.60
N ALA A 120 -8.09 -11.80 0.12
CA ALA A 120 -6.97 -12.00 1.04
C ALA A 120 -7.33 -11.71 2.51
N PHE A 121 -8.26 -10.80 2.77
CA PHE A 121 -8.58 -10.31 4.11
C PHE A 121 -10.06 -10.50 4.44
N VAL A 122 -10.35 -10.95 5.65
CA VAL A 122 -11.72 -11.06 6.19
C VAL A 122 -12.23 -9.68 6.61
N SER A 123 -11.40 -8.92 7.30
CA SER A 123 -11.74 -7.58 7.78
C SER A 123 -11.23 -6.53 6.80
N VAL A 124 -12.16 -5.88 6.09
CA VAL A 124 -11.89 -4.83 5.11
C VAL A 124 -12.79 -3.63 5.37
N SER A 125 -12.23 -2.45 5.48
CA SER A 125 -12.96 -1.18 5.64
C SER A 125 -12.52 -0.18 4.58
N LEU A 126 -13.42 0.26 3.72
CA LEU A 126 -13.16 1.32 2.75
C LEU A 126 -13.45 2.69 3.36
N ARG A 127 -12.55 3.62 3.11
CA ARG A 127 -12.52 4.97 3.68
C ARG A 127 -12.15 6.01 2.62
N THR A 128 -12.42 7.27 2.95
CA THR A 128 -11.87 8.43 2.24
C THR A 128 -10.41 8.67 2.68
N TYR A 129 -9.73 9.61 2.03
CA TYR A 129 -8.38 10.05 2.45
C TYR A 129 -8.35 10.69 3.85
N THR A 130 -9.49 11.16 4.36
CA THR A 130 -9.65 11.66 5.73
C THR A 130 -10.02 10.55 6.73
N LEU A 131 -10.03 9.30 6.29
CA LEU A 131 -10.38 8.10 7.04
C LEU A 131 -11.87 8.02 7.45
N GLU A 132 -12.71 8.89 6.91
CA GLU A 132 -14.17 8.79 7.05
C GLU A 132 -14.72 7.65 6.20
N PRO A 133 -15.87 7.06 6.53
CA PRO A 133 -16.50 6.05 5.69
C PRO A 133 -16.73 6.53 4.27
N LEU A 134 -16.53 5.65 3.29
CA LEU A 134 -16.84 5.93 1.89
C LEU A 134 -18.36 5.94 1.70
N VAL A 135 -18.96 7.09 1.40
CA VAL A 135 -20.43 7.27 1.38
C VAL A 135 -20.98 7.44 -0.03
N SER A 136 -20.42 8.37 -0.83
CA SER A 136 -20.93 8.67 -2.16
C SER A 136 -20.51 7.65 -3.22
N GLY A 137 -19.41 6.94 -2.99
CA GLY A 137 -18.79 6.04 -3.96
C GLY A 137 -18.00 6.74 -5.06
N TYR A 138 -17.83 8.07 -4.97
CA TYR A 138 -17.06 8.89 -5.93
C TYR A 138 -15.83 9.55 -5.30
N GLU A 139 -15.59 9.33 -4.02
CA GLU A 139 -14.43 9.84 -3.29
C GLU A 139 -13.14 9.31 -3.91
N ASN A 140 -12.12 10.17 -3.98
CA ASN A 140 -10.82 9.84 -4.57
C ASN A 140 -9.67 10.49 -3.79
N PRO A 141 -8.62 9.76 -3.43
CA PRO A 141 -8.50 8.31 -3.57
C PRO A 141 -9.40 7.53 -2.62
N MET A 142 -9.61 6.25 -2.93
CA MET A 142 -10.15 5.30 -1.96
C MET A 142 -9.01 4.82 -1.06
N VAL A 143 -9.26 4.75 0.23
CA VAL A 143 -8.35 4.16 1.20
C VAL A 143 -8.97 2.89 1.77
N ALA A 144 -8.23 1.81 1.87
CA ALA A 144 -8.65 0.60 2.53
C ALA A 144 -7.80 0.33 3.77
N VAL A 145 -8.46 -0.11 4.83
CA VAL A 145 -7.83 -0.67 6.02
C VAL A 145 -8.23 -2.14 6.11
N CYS A 146 -7.25 -3.02 6.00
CA CYS A 146 -7.44 -4.47 6.09
C CYS A 146 -6.69 -5.01 7.31
N ARG A 147 -7.27 -5.98 8.03
CA ARG A 147 -6.64 -6.58 9.22
C ARG A 147 -6.33 -8.05 8.98
N ASN A 148 -5.23 -8.49 9.59
CA ASN A 148 -4.86 -9.88 9.70
C ASN A 148 -5.39 -10.42 11.04
N ASP A 149 -6.66 -10.88 11.04
CA ASP A 149 -7.36 -11.34 12.24
C ASP A 149 -7.09 -12.83 12.55
N GLU A 150 -6.04 -13.44 11.94
CA GLU A 150 -5.63 -14.85 12.16
C GLU A 150 -4.45 -14.99 13.11
#